data_846596fd7cbe86d4f73a25da795c4358
#
_entry.id   846596fd7cbe86d4f73a25da795c4358
#
_cell.length_a   1.000
_cell.length_b   1.000
_cell.length_c   1.000
_cell.angle_alpha   90.00
_cell.angle_beta   90.00
_cell.angle_gamma   90.00
#
_symmetry.space_group_name_H-M   'P 1'
#
loop_
_entity.id
_entity.type
_entity.pdbx_description
1 polymer ?
#
loop_
_entity_poly.entity_id
_entity_poly.type
_entity_poly.pdbx_seq_one_letter_code
_entity_poly.pdbx_strand_id
1 'polypeptide(L)'
;MDLKKLLICTLFISINLFSNEHVKEEILKILVYNTHGLPEIFIDDDPKMRFPIIGRKTGEYDISLIQEDYAHHEEFSSNFIKESKFFRGPMGGTLLCPFCTGSGLTSIFNLPQEWKIEVDNEAYQTCSGWLRGANDCFAYKGFQIIKITTSKNKNFFVVNTHMDAGRRDSDRASRKIQLEHIVSKVNKKRINDALIIAGDLNLNSKDAEDMKLLEKFKNDLGLTDIFKDIKIDEKWSILDYILIRQGKEINLSVVSAGEDESFVTEESPLSDHPALFLELLIKE
;
A
#
# COMPACT_ATOMS: atom_id res chain seq x y z
N MET A 1 -28.67 76.99 36.34
CA MET A 1 -27.46 76.15 36.62
C MET A 1 -27.70 74.81 36.05
N ASP A 2 -27.28 74.64 34.78
CA ASP A 2 -27.59 73.42 33.99
C ASP A 2 -26.46 72.42 34.11
N LEU A 3 -26.80 71.21 34.55
CA LEU A 3 -25.88 70.04 34.57
C LEU A 3 -26.02 69.27 33.28
N LYS A 4 -25.07 69.44 32.37
CA LYS A 4 -25.00 68.63 31.13
C LYS A 4 -24.64 67.22 31.46
N LYS A 5 -25.55 66.27 31.20
CA LYS A 5 -25.31 64.86 31.25
C LYS A 5 -24.47 64.44 30.01
N LEU A 6 -23.25 64.04 30.24
CA LEU A 6 -22.37 63.42 29.22
C LEU A 6 -22.72 61.95 29.06
N LEU A 7 -23.34 61.61 27.92
CA LEU A 7 -23.67 60.22 27.57
C LEU A 7 -22.43 59.62 26.91
N ILE A 8 -21.72 58.76 27.64
CA ILE A 8 -20.61 57.95 27.07
C ILE A 8 -21.19 56.70 26.36
N CYS A 9 -21.21 56.79 25.05
CA CYS A 9 -21.58 55.63 24.22
C CYS A 9 -20.37 54.69 24.07
N THR A 10 -20.32 53.63 24.88
CA THR A 10 -19.29 52.57 24.74
C THR A 10 -19.64 51.70 23.57
N LEU A 11 -18.89 51.87 22.51
CA LEU A 11 -18.97 51.00 21.30
C LEU A 11 -18.25 49.70 21.62
N PHE A 12 -19.00 48.63 21.87
CA PHE A 12 -18.44 47.26 21.92
C PHE A 12 -18.11 46.82 20.51
N ILE A 13 -16.84 46.92 20.10
CA ILE A 13 -16.32 46.28 18.90
C ILE A 13 -16.11 44.81 19.26
N SER A 14 -17.06 43.98 18.84
CA SER A 14 -16.88 42.50 18.86
C SER A 14 -15.82 42.13 17.81
N ILE A 15 -14.59 41.97 18.25
CA ILE A 15 -13.55 41.38 17.43
C ILE A 15 -13.91 39.89 17.32
N ASN A 16 -14.55 39.50 16.22
CA ASN A 16 -14.62 38.08 15.83
C ASN A 16 -13.20 37.63 15.48
N LEU A 17 -12.52 37.03 16.44
CA LEU A 17 -11.35 36.22 16.20
C LEU A 17 -11.83 35.00 15.39
N PHE A 18 -11.81 35.12 14.08
CA PHE A 18 -11.77 33.91 13.22
C PHE A 18 -10.47 33.19 13.61
N SER A 19 -10.58 32.17 14.43
CA SER A 19 -9.55 31.18 14.55
C SER A 19 -9.43 30.54 13.15
N ASN A 20 -8.42 30.94 12.42
CA ASN A 20 -7.94 30.09 11.33
C ASN A 20 -7.55 28.77 12.00
N GLU A 21 -8.45 27.80 11.99
CA GLU A 21 -8.06 26.43 12.18
C GLU A 21 -7.05 26.17 11.05
N HIS A 22 -5.76 26.21 11.41
CA HIS A 22 -4.72 25.69 10.55
C HIS A 22 -5.10 24.23 10.30
N VAL A 23 -5.62 23.94 9.12
CA VAL A 23 -5.76 22.57 8.62
C VAL A 23 -4.35 21.98 8.75
N LYS A 24 -4.16 21.11 9.73
CA LYS A 24 -2.89 20.43 9.92
C LYS A 24 -2.76 19.48 8.73
N GLU A 25 -2.00 19.90 7.75
CA GLU A 25 -1.66 19.08 6.60
C GLU A 25 -0.75 17.96 7.10
N GLU A 26 -1.14 16.74 6.90
CA GLU A 26 -0.39 15.56 7.35
C GLU A 26 0.20 14.84 6.14
N ILE A 27 1.52 14.79 6.08
CA ILE A 27 2.23 14.04 5.04
C ILE A 27 2.45 12.63 5.55
N LEU A 28 1.93 11.64 4.83
CA LEU A 28 2.18 10.23 5.07
C LEU A 28 3.27 9.71 4.13
N LYS A 29 4.22 8.98 4.69
CA LYS A 29 5.25 8.26 3.98
C LYS A 29 4.87 6.79 3.85
N ILE A 30 4.68 6.33 2.63
CA ILE A 30 4.21 4.98 2.31
C ILE A 30 5.31 4.21 1.60
N LEU A 31 5.60 3.00 2.05
CA LEU A 31 6.48 2.03 1.40
C LEU A 31 5.63 0.95 0.70
N VAL A 32 6.02 0.57 -0.50
CA VAL A 32 5.51 -0.61 -1.21
C VAL A 32 6.71 -1.46 -1.62
N TYR A 33 6.77 -2.71 -1.13
CA TYR A 33 7.98 -3.50 -1.30
C TYR A 33 7.72 -5.01 -1.36
N ASN A 34 8.01 -5.62 -2.50
CA ASN A 34 8.15 -7.07 -2.59
C ASN A 34 9.53 -7.46 -2.03
N THR A 35 9.56 -8.28 -0.98
CA THR A 35 10.77 -8.59 -0.20
C THR A 35 11.49 -9.85 -0.63
N HIS A 36 10.94 -10.59 -1.63
CA HIS A 36 11.52 -11.83 -2.14
C HIS A 36 11.84 -12.84 -1.02
N GLY A 37 10.86 -13.11 -0.14
CA GLY A 37 11.04 -13.99 1.03
C GLY A 37 10.64 -15.43 0.78
N LEU A 38 10.95 -15.98 -0.39
CA LEU A 38 10.77 -17.39 -0.66
C LEU A 38 11.67 -18.24 0.25
N PRO A 39 11.32 -19.51 0.53
CA PRO A 39 12.20 -20.41 1.27
C PRO A 39 13.59 -20.53 0.61
N GLU A 40 14.65 -20.60 1.42
CA GLU A 40 16.05 -20.64 0.99
C GLU A 40 16.36 -21.73 -0.06
N ILE A 41 15.56 -22.82 -0.10
CA ILE A 41 15.70 -23.89 -1.10
C ILE A 41 15.33 -23.47 -2.53
N PHE A 42 14.69 -22.30 -2.69
CA PHE A 42 14.22 -21.79 -3.98
C PHE A 42 14.95 -20.52 -4.43
N ILE A 43 15.82 -19.97 -3.60
CA ILE A 43 16.53 -18.70 -3.83
C ILE A 43 18.01 -18.84 -3.45
N ASP A 44 18.88 -18.11 -4.16
CA ASP A 44 20.34 -18.13 -3.96
C ASP A 44 20.83 -16.94 -3.10
N ASP A 45 19.93 -16.27 -2.38
CA ASP A 45 20.27 -15.15 -1.51
C ASP A 45 20.11 -15.51 -0.01
N ASP A 46 20.45 -14.59 0.90
CA ASP A 46 20.36 -14.79 2.35
C ASP A 46 19.21 -13.97 2.97
N PRO A 47 17.97 -14.51 2.99
CA PRO A 47 16.83 -13.84 3.60
C PRO A 47 17.04 -13.55 5.10
N LYS A 48 17.72 -14.43 5.83
CA LYS A 48 17.95 -14.25 7.28
C LYS A 48 18.78 -13.01 7.59
N MET A 49 19.68 -12.63 6.67
CA MET A 49 20.43 -11.39 6.79
C MET A 49 19.60 -10.18 6.34
N ARG A 50 18.81 -10.31 5.25
CA ARG A 50 18.07 -9.21 4.64
C ARG A 50 16.84 -8.80 5.45
N PHE A 51 16.05 -9.75 5.92
CA PHE A 51 14.78 -9.50 6.58
C PHE A 51 14.87 -8.67 7.87
N PRO A 52 15.86 -8.87 8.76
CA PRO A 52 16.06 -7.96 9.89
C PRO A 52 16.36 -6.51 9.48
N ILE A 53 17.06 -6.30 8.37
CA ILE A 53 17.35 -4.95 7.85
C ILE A 53 16.08 -4.32 7.30
N ILE A 54 15.34 -5.07 6.47
CA ILE A 54 14.05 -4.63 5.90
C ILE A 54 13.07 -4.28 7.03
N GLY A 55 12.95 -5.14 8.05
CA GLY A 55 12.07 -4.92 9.19
C GLY A 55 12.35 -3.61 9.93
N ARG A 56 13.62 -3.28 10.16
CA ARG A 56 14.00 -1.99 10.79
C ARG A 56 13.65 -0.81 9.89
N LYS A 57 13.88 -0.92 8.58
CA LYS A 57 13.62 0.16 7.62
C LYS A 57 12.14 0.50 7.49
N THR A 58 11.22 -0.44 7.75
CA THR A 58 9.79 -0.13 7.78
C THR A 58 9.42 0.88 8.85
N GLY A 59 10.24 1.06 9.88
CA GLY A 59 10.07 2.10 10.91
C GLY A 59 10.23 3.54 10.40
N GLU A 60 10.78 3.73 9.20
CA GLU A 60 10.96 5.04 8.56
C GLU A 60 9.71 5.50 7.79
N TYR A 61 8.65 4.66 7.75
CA TYR A 61 7.42 4.86 7.01
C TYR A 61 6.20 4.82 7.93
N ASP A 62 5.20 5.63 7.61
CA ASP A 62 3.92 5.62 8.32
C ASP A 62 3.07 4.40 7.94
N ILE A 63 3.17 3.96 6.68
CA ILE A 63 2.51 2.77 6.15
C ILE A 63 3.51 1.98 5.32
N SER A 64 3.65 0.68 5.59
CA SER A 64 4.44 -0.22 4.75
C SER A 64 3.57 -1.37 4.25
N LEU A 65 3.55 -1.53 2.93
CA LEU A 65 2.79 -2.55 2.21
C LEU A 65 3.78 -3.56 1.63
N ILE A 66 3.89 -4.70 2.29
CA ILE A 66 4.91 -5.71 2.02
C ILE A 66 4.30 -6.89 1.28
N GLN A 67 5.03 -7.41 0.29
CA GLN A 67 4.73 -8.64 -0.41
C GLN A 67 5.88 -9.63 -0.21
N GLU A 68 5.59 -10.91 -0.33
CA GLU A 68 6.53 -12.04 -0.23
C GLU A 68 7.31 -12.16 1.09
N ASP A 69 6.73 -11.84 2.24
CA ASP A 69 7.40 -12.11 3.53
C ASP A 69 7.34 -13.59 3.96
N TYR A 70 6.65 -14.42 3.23
CA TYR A 70 6.35 -15.85 3.39
C TYR A 70 7.01 -16.57 4.59
N ALA A 71 8.19 -17.18 4.34
CA ALA A 71 8.90 -18.04 5.30
C ALA A 71 9.69 -17.25 6.35
N HIS A 72 9.93 -15.96 6.11
CA HIS A 72 10.83 -15.11 6.90
C HIS A 72 10.11 -14.06 7.72
N HIS A 73 8.79 -14.25 7.93
CA HIS A 73 7.97 -13.29 8.67
C HIS A 73 8.45 -13.09 10.13
N GLU A 74 8.99 -14.11 10.77
CA GLU A 74 9.47 -14.01 12.16
C GLU A 74 10.71 -13.12 12.24
N GLU A 75 11.71 -13.37 11.37
CA GLU A 75 12.91 -12.52 11.25
C GLU A 75 12.56 -11.09 10.89
N PHE A 76 11.55 -10.90 10.04
CA PHE A 76 11.04 -9.60 9.63
C PHE A 76 10.38 -8.87 10.80
N SER A 77 9.35 -9.48 11.39
CA SER A 77 8.49 -8.83 12.38
C SER A 77 9.16 -8.58 13.72
N SER A 78 10.16 -9.40 14.11
CA SER A 78 10.93 -9.19 15.32
C SER A 78 11.79 -7.92 15.30
N ASN A 79 11.92 -7.27 14.14
CA ASN A 79 12.67 -6.05 13.93
C ASN A 79 11.82 -4.80 13.69
N PHE A 80 10.48 -4.90 13.81
CA PHE A 80 9.60 -3.73 13.77
C PHE A 80 9.84 -2.82 14.97
N ILE A 81 9.54 -1.53 14.83
CA ILE A 81 9.50 -0.66 15.99
C ILE A 81 8.38 -1.10 16.94
N LYS A 82 8.58 -0.94 18.24
CA LYS A 82 7.73 -1.54 19.28
C LYS A 82 6.24 -1.11 19.20
N GLU A 83 6.00 0.10 18.72
CA GLU A 83 4.67 0.72 18.62
C GLU A 83 3.96 0.38 17.31
N SER A 84 4.63 -0.27 16.35
CA SER A 84 4.03 -0.64 15.06
C SER A 84 2.86 -1.58 15.23
N LYS A 85 1.76 -1.28 14.56
CA LYS A 85 0.66 -2.23 14.34
C LYS A 85 0.88 -2.92 13.00
N PHE A 86 0.76 -4.23 12.96
CA PHE A 86 0.87 -4.95 11.69
C PHE A 86 -0.23 -5.99 11.54
N PHE A 87 -0.57 -6.27 10.30
CA PHE A 87 -1.61 -7.22 9.92
C PHE A 87 -1.10 -8.09 8.77
N ARG A 88 -1.12 -9.39 8.98
CA ARG A 88 -0.83 -10.34 7.92
C ARG A 88 -2.01 -10.49 6.98
N GLY A 89 -1.72 -10.73 5.71
CA GLY A 89 -2.71 -11.02 4.69
C GLY A 89 -3.39 -12.37 4.88
N PRO A 90 -4.16 -12.83 3.88
CA PRO A 90 -4.83 -14.12 3.96
C PRO A 90 -3.88 -15.23 4.38
N MET A 91 -4.28 -15.95 5.43
CA MET A 91 -3.51 -17.10 5.94
C MET A 91 -4.12 -18.38 5.38
N GLY A 92 -3.29 -19.27 4.99
CA GLY A 92 -3.64 -20.56 4.43
C GLY A 92 -2.39 -21.19 3.81
N GLY A 93 -2.49 -22.41 3.40
CA GLY A 93 -1.41 -23.13 2.73
C GLY A 93 -1.95 -24.41 2.15
N THR A 94 -1.21 -24.99 1.24
CA THR A 94 -1.51 -26.32 0.74
C THR A 94 -0.62 -27.33 1.45
N LEU A 95 -1.12 -28.57 1.65
CA LEU A 95 -0.30 -29.68 2.13
C LEU A 95 0.91 -29.97 1.21
N LEU A 96 0.87 -29.43 -0.02
CA LEU A 96 1.92 -29.60 -1.03
C LEU A 96 3.07 -28.58 -0.86
N CYS A 97 2.86 -27.49 -0.11
CA CYS A 97 3.93 -26.56 0.24
C CYS A 97 3.83 -26.17 1.73
N PRO A 98 4.37 -27.00 2.64
CA PRO A 98 4.35 -26.73 4.07
C PRO A 98 5.14 -25.46 4.46
N PHE A 99 5.96 -24.92 3.55
CA PHE A 99 6.77 -23.71 3.75
C PHE A 99 6.11 -22.45 3.15
N CYS A 100 5.03 -22.60 2.36
CA CYS A 100 4.28 -21.47 1.81
C CYS A 100 3.21 -21.03 2.82
N THR A 101 3.61 -20.25 3.81
CA THR A 101 2.72 -19.82 4.89
C THR A 101 1.93 -18.56 4.48
N GLY A 102 0.70 -18.76 4.01
CA GLY A 102 -0.22 -17.67 3.69
C GLY A 102 0.09 -16.96 2.37
N SER A 103 -0.35 -15.70 2.28
CA SER A 103 -0.24 -14.87 1.08
C SER A 103 1.10 -14.17 0.88
N GLY A 104 1.95 -14.17 1.90
CA GLY A 104 3.17 -13.35 1.92
C GLY A 104 2.90 -11.84 2.04
N LEU A 105 1.66 -11.43 2.35
CA LEU A 105 1.33 -10.02 2.56
C LEU A 105 1.46 -9.65 4.04
N THR A 106 2.08 -8.51 4.30
CA THR A 106 2.05 -7.83 5.59
C THR A 106 1.90 -6.33 5.39
N SER A 107 0.95 -5.73 6.11
CA SER A 107 0.79 -4.28 6.17
C SER A 107 1.14 -3.79 7.57
N ILE A 108 2.02 -2.77 7.65
CA ILE A 108 2.56 -2.21 8.89
C ILE A 108 2.18 -0.75 8.98
N PHE A 109 1.81 -0.29 10.18
CA PHE A 109 1.31 1.05 10.42
C PHE A 109 2.01 1.67 11.63
N ASN A 110 2.64 2.81 11.40
CA ASN A 110 3.26 3.70 12.38
C ASN A 110 2.47 5.02 12.46
N LEU A 111 1.15 4.91 12.45
CA LEU A 111 0.19 6.03 12.43
C LEU A 111 -0.11 6.54 13.84
N PRO A 112 -0.64 7.78 13.98
CA PRO A 112 -1.10 8.30 15.26
C PRO A 112 -2.04 7.32 15.99
N GLN A 113 -1.92 7.22 17.31
CA GLN A 113 -2.66 6.23 18.12
C GLN A 113 -4.17 6.39 18.03
N GLU A 114 -4.66 7.62 17.83
CA GLU A 114 -6.07 7.97 17.68
C GLU A 114 -6.65 7.52 16.33
N TRP A 115 -5.81 7.20 15.35
CA TRP A 115 -6.30 6.67 14.07
C TRP A 115 -6.71 5.21 14.22
N LYS A 116 -7.83 4.86 13.60
CA LYS A 116 -8.35 3.49 13.62
C LYS A 116 -8.01 2.77 12.33
N ILE A 117 -7.62 1.53 12.46
CA ILE A 117 -7.26 0.66 11.33
C ILE A 117 -8.15 -0.58 11.40
N GLU A 118 -8.87 -0.85 10.33
CA GLU A 118 -9.68 -2.05 10.13
C GLU A 118 -9.19 -2.78 8.89
N VAL A 119 -8.90 -4.07 9.01
CA VAL A 119 -8.34 -4.87 7.90
C VAL A 119 -9.26 -6.02 7.55
N ASP A 120 -9.55 -6.16 6.27
CA ASP A 120 -10.30 -7.27 5.71
C ASP A 120 -9.42 -8.03 4.70
N ASN A 121 -9.20 -9.31 4.95
CA ASN A 121 -8.34 -10.17 4.18
C ASN A 121 -9.13 -11.00 3.17
N GLU A 122 -8.70 -11.03 1.92
CA GLU A 122 -9.34 -11.79 0.84
C GLU A 122 -8.31 -12.61 0.08
N ALA A 123 -8.48 -13.94 0.06
CA ALA A 123 -7.69 -14.80 -0.79
C ALA A 123 -8.22 -14.79 -2.22
N TYR A 124 -7.33 -14.85 -3.21
CA TYR A 124 -7.75 -15.03 -4.59
C TYR A 124 -8.36 -16.42 -4.79
N GLN A 125 -9.42 -16.47 -5.60
CA GLN A 125 -10.13 -17.73 -5.92
C GLN A 125 -9.52 -18.45 -7.12
N THR A 126 -8.51 -17.85 -7.75
CA THR A 126 -7.83 -18.40 -8.92
C THR A 126 -6.32 -18.23 -8.78
N CYS A 127 -5.59 -19.16 -9.32
CA CYS A 127 -4.14 -19.13 -9.44
C CYS A 127 -3.70 -19.83 -10.72
N SER A 128 -2.48 -19.59 -11.14
CA SER A 128 -1.84 -20.25 -12.30
C SER A 128 -0.66 -21.10 -11.86
N GLY A 129 -0.65 -22.37 -12.31
CA GLY A 129 0.47 -23.30 -12.17
C GLY A 129 0.59 -23.98 -10.80
N TRP A 130 0.54 -25.35 -10.84
CA TRP A 130 0.83 -26.20 -9.71
C TRP A 130 2.22 -26.85 -9.79
N LEU A 131 2.74 -27.08 -10.97
CA LEU A 131 4.05 -27.70 -11.25
C LEU A 131 4.66 -27.15 -12.54
N ARG A 132 4.15 -26.04 -13.05
CA ARG A 132 4.61 -25.35 -14.26
C ARG A 132 4.38 -23.84 -14.15
N GLY A 133 5.30 -23.07 -14.67
CA GLY A 133 5.24 -21.61 -14.59
C GLY A 133 5.81 -21.11 -13.25
N ALA A 134 5.27 -20.03 -12.72
CA ALA A 134 5.69 -19.44 -11.45
C ALA A 134 5.19 -20.22 -10.22
N ASN A 135 4.38 -21.28 -10.42
CA ASN A 135 3.84 -22.11 -9.34
C ASN A 135 3.01 -21.35 -8.29
N ASP A 136 2.34 -20.29 -8.68
CA ASP A 136 1.58 -19.40 -7.77
C ASP A 136 0.51 -20.12 -6.96
N CYS A 137 0.01 -21.27 -7.42
CA CYS A 137 -0.97 -22.07 -6.68
C CYS A 137 -0.41 -22.69 -5.39
N PHE A 138 0.87 -22.65 -5.14
CA PHE A 138 1.46 -23.03 -3.86
C PHE A 138 1.40 -21.90 -2.83
N ALA A 139 1.38 -20.64 -3.29
CA ALA A 139 1.17 -19.48 -2.44
C ALA A 139 -0.33 -19.18 -2.30
N TYR A 140 -0.77 -18.78 -1.12
CA TYR A 140 -2.16 -18.43 -0.87
C TYR A 140 -2.40 -16.95 -1.16
N LYS A 141 -2.02 -16.50 -2.38
CA LYS A 141 -2.05 -15.09 -2.78
C LYS A 141 -3.42 -14.45 -2.62
N GLY A 142 -3.45 -13.15 -2.45
CA GLY A 142 -4.67 -12.40 -2.21
C GLY A 142 -4.42 -10.91 -2.04
N PHE A 143 -5.33 -10.26 -1.32
CA PHE A 143 -5.22 -8.84 -1.01
C PHE A 143 -5.82 -8.52 0.37
N GLN A 144 -5.42 -7.37 0.92
CA GLN A 144 -5.97 -6.77 2.11
C GLN A 144 -6.72 -5.51 1.71
N ILE A 145 -7.93 -5.31 2.22
CA ILE A 145 -8.64 -4.03 2.17
C ILE A 145 -8.53 -3.41 3.55
N ILE A 146 -7.84 -2.29 3.65
CA ILE A 146 -7.52 -1.61 4.89
C ILE A 146 -8.29 -0.30 4.91
N LYS A 147 -9.16 -0.13 5.89
CA LYS A 147 -9.84 1.13 6.16
C LYS A 147 -9.08 1.87 7.25
N ILE A 148 -8.68 3.08 6.95
CA ILE A 148 -8.03 3.99 7.90
C ILE A 148 -8.98 5.14 8.19
N THR A 149 -9.26 5.35 9.48
CA THR A 149 -10.12 6.45 9.96
C THR A 149 -9.25 7.42 10.74
N THR A 150 -9.16 8.66 10.29
CA THR A 150 -8.36 9.72 10.88
C THR A 150 -8.97 10.23 12.20
N SER A 151 -8.24 11.08 12.93
CA SER A 151 -8.72 11.73 14.16
C SER A 151 -9.97 12.60 13.94
N LYS A 152 -10.18 13.11 12.71
CA LYS A 152 -11.39 13.86 12.32
C LYS A 152 -12.54 12.97 11.85
N ASN A 153 -12.41 11.63 12.04
CA ASN A 153 -13.42 10.64 11.65
C ASN A 153 -13.68 10.60 10.13
N LYS A 154 -12.63 10.89 9.33
CA LYS A 154 -12.65 10.76 7.87
C LYS A 154 -11.97 9.45 7.47
N ASN A 155 -12.43 8.86 6.36
CA ASN A 155 -11.95 7.56 5.93
C ASN A 155 -11.18 7.66 4.62
N PHE A 156 -10.11 6.87 4.52
CA PHE A 156 -9.52 6.47 3.25
C PHE A 156 -9.19 4.98 3.28
N PHE A 157 -9.00 4.41 2.11
CA PHE A 157 -8.77 2.98 1.98
C PHE A 157 -7.43 2.71 1.32
N VAL A 158 -6.79 1.63 1.77
CA VAL A 158 -5.56 1.12 1.19
C VAL A 158 -5.78 -0.35 0.83
N VAL A 159 -5.35 -0.76 -0.35
CA VAL A 159 -5.33 -2.17 -0.77
C VAL A 159 -3.89 -2.57 -0.97
N ASN A 160 -3.44 -3.57 -0.20
CA ASN A 160 -2.16 -4.25 -0.40
C ASN A 160 -2.41 -5.56 -1.13
N THR A 161 -1.71 -5.82 -2.23
CA THR A 161 -1.92 -7.04 -3.02
C THR A 161 -0.64 -7.57 -3.64
N HIS A 162 -0.65 -8.89 -3.92
CA HIS A 162 0.34 -9.56 -4.74
C HIS A 162 -0.38 -10.54 -5.68
N MET A 163 -0.26 -10.32 -6.99
CA MET A 163 -0.92 -11.14 -8.02
C MET A 163 0.00 -12.25 -8.53
N ASP A 164 -0.58 -13.17 -9.29
CA ASP A 164 0.15 -14.27 -9.90
C ASP A 164 1.28 -13.78 -10.80
N ALA A 165 2.45 -14.36 -10.61
CA ALA A 165 3.63 -14.11 -11.41
C ALA A 165 3.53 -14.79 -12.79
N GLY A 166 4.63 -14.78 -13.56
CA GLY A 166 4.74 -15.48 -14.84
C GLY A 166 4.24 -14.71 -16.05
N ARG A 167 4.57 -15.23 -17.25
CA ARG A 167 4.36 -14.51 -18.52
C ARG A 167 3.55 -15.33 -19.54
N ARG A 168 2.92 -16.45 -19.10
CA ARG A 168 2.07 -17.28 -19.95
C ARG A 168 0.67 -16.69 -20.07
N ASP A 169 -0.08 -17.12 -21.06
CA ASP A 169 -1.49 -16.72 -21.21
C ASP A 169 -2.35 -17.16 -20.02
N SER A 170 -2.04 -18.33 -19.41
CA SER A 170 -2.70 -18.78 -18.17
C SER A 170 -2.44 -17.84 -16.98
N ASP A 171 -1.20 -17.33 -16.85
CA ASP A 171 -0.82 -16.43 -15.77
C ASP A 171 -1.55 -15.08 -15.94
N ARG A 172 -1.58 -14.56 -17.17
CA ARG A 172 -2.33 -13.35 -17.52
C ARG A 172 -3.84 -13.52 -17.29
N ALA A 173 -4.40 -14.68 -17.67
CA ALA A 173 -5.81 -14.99 -17.44
C ALA A 173 -6.14 -15.03 -15.94
N SER A 174 -5.25 -15.56 -15.11
CA SER A 174 -5.39 -15.56 -13.66
C SER A 174 -5.36 -14.13 -13.12
N ARG A 175 -4.36 -13.31 -13.49
CA ARG A 175 -4.29 -11.89 -13.09
C ARG A 175 -5.53 -11.10 -13.48
N LYS A 176 -6.09 -11.34 -14.67
CA LYS A 176 -7.35 -10.70 -15.06
C LYS A 176 -8.48 -10.99 -14.07
N ILE A 177 -8.66 -12.25 -13.66
CA ILE A 177 -9.70 -12.65 -12.70
C ILE A 177 -9.39 -12.07 -11.31
N GLN A 178 -8.12 -11.98 -10.93
CA GLN A 178 -7.67 -11.38 -9.67
C GLN A 178 -7.97 -9.88 -9.62
N LEU A 179 -7.73 -9.15 -10.70
CA LEU A 179 -8.13 -7.73 -10.83
C LEU A 179 -9.65 -7.56 -10.71
N GLU A 180 -10.42 -8.39 -11.44
CA GLU A 180 -11.89 -8.38 -11.38
C GLU A 180 -12.40 -8.70 -9.96
N HIS A 181 -11.69 -9.54 -9.19
CA HIS A 181 -12.00 -9.83 -7.80
C HIS A 181 -11.83 -8.58 -6.91
N ILE A 182 -10.72 -7.84 -7.04
CA ILE A 182 -10.52 -6.57 -6.32
C ILE A 182 -11.64 -5.58 -6.68
N VAL A 183 -11.91 -5.37 -7.98
CA VAL A 183 -12.98 -4.48 -8.44
C VAL A 183 -14.32 -4.85 -7.82
N SER A 184 -14.66 -6.14 -7.84
CA SER A 184 -15.91 -6.65 -7.26
C SER A 184 -16.02 -6.36 -5.77
N LYS A 185 -14.92 -6.55 -4.99
CA LYS A 185 -14.92 -6.31 -3.54
C LYS A 185 -14.99 -4.84 -3.19
N VAL A 186 -14.25 -3.98 -3.88
CA VAL A 186 -14.30 -2.52 -3.72
C VAL A 186 -15.72 -2.01 -3.99
N ASN A 187 -16.33 -2.46 -5.10
CA ASN A 187 -17.70 -2.07 -5.46
C ASN A 187 -18.74 -2.62 -4.48
N LYS A 188 -18.63 -3.88 -4.05
CA LYS A 188 -19.53 -4.51 -3.06
C LYS A 188 -19.50 -3.78 -1.72
N LYS A 189 -18.32 -3.35 -1.27
CA LYS A 189 -18.16 -2.55 -0.05
C LYS A 189 -18.59 -1.10 -0.23
N ARG A 190 -18.94 -0.69 -1.45
CA ARG A 190 -19.33 0.70 -1.82
C ARG A 190 -18.27 1.71 -1.40
N ILE A 191 -16.99 1.36 -1.58
CA ILE A 191 -15.87 2.24 -1.28
C ILE A 191 -15.85 3.37 -2.31
N ASN A 192 -16.38 4.53 -1.94
CA ASN A 192 -16.39 5.76 -2.76
C ASN A 192 -15.45 6.82 -2.22
N ASP A 193 -14.74 6.50 -1.13
CA ASP A 193 -13.76 7.36 -0.49
C ASP A 193 -12.42 7.34 -1.23
N ALA A 194 -11.47 8.11 -0.74
CA ALA A 194 -10.10 8.08 -1.22
C ALA A 194 -9.53 6.65 -1.13
N LEU A 195 -8.85 6.21 -2.18
CA LEU A 195 -8.39 4.83 -2.32
C LEU A 195 -6.97 4.80 -2.86
N ILE A 196 -6.13 4.01 -2.22
CA ILE A 196 -4.78 3.67 -2.67
C ILE A 196 -4.77 2.16 -2.94
N ILE A 197 -4.38 1.73 -4.13
CA ILE A 197 -4.12 0.31 -4.42
C ILE A 197 -2.66 0.16 -4.78
N ALA A 198 -1.95 -0.67 -4.03
CA ALA A 198 -0.51 -0.82 -4.22
C ALA A 198 -0.05 -2.26 -3.99
N GLY A 199 1.10 -2.58 -4.57
CA GLY A 199 1.76 -3.88 -4.46
C GLY A 199 2.24 -4.39 -5.80
N ASP A 200 2.70 -5.62 -5.80
CA ASP A 200 3.14 -6.33 -6.99
C ASP A 200 1.93 -6.87 -7.78
N LEU A 201 1.55 -6.13 -8.82
CA LEU A 201 0.47 -6.55 -9.73
C LEU A 201 0.95 -7.57 -10.77
N ASN A 202 2.25 -7.80 -10.88
CA ASN A 202 2.85 -8.67 -11.90
C ASN A 202 2.44 -8.33 -13.34
N LEU A 203 1.92 -7.12 -13.58
CA LEU A 203 1.60 -6.58 -14.89
C LEU A 203 2.85 -5.91 -15.46
N ASN A 204 3.42 -6.47 -16.50
CA ASN A 204 4.65 -5.96 -17.09
C ASN A 204 4.39 -4.67 -17.88
N SER A 205 4.99 -3.57 -17.47
CA SER A 205 4.86 -2.27 -18.14
C SER A 205 5.32 -2.25 -19.61
N LYS A 206 6.10 -3.24 -20.03
CA LYS A 206 6.57 -3.41 -21.42
C LYS A 206 5.70 -4.39 -22.23
N ASP A 207 4.68 -5.01 -21.65
CA ASP A 207 3.75 -5.94 -22.30
C ASP A 207 2.42 -5.24 -22.59
N ALA A 208 2.04 -5.15 -23.88
CA ALA A 208 0.85 -4.43 -24.31
C ALA A 208 -0.46 -5.05 -23.77
N GLU A 209 -0.52 -6.37 -23.60
CA GLU A 209 -1.71 -7.04 -23.09
C GLU A 209 -1.85 -6.85 -21.57
N ASP A 210 -0.74 -6.87 -20.83
CA ASP A 210 -0.74 -6.55 -19.41
C ASP A 210 -1.15 -5.07 -19.20
N MET A 211 -0.68 -4.16 -20.05
CA MET A 211 -1.07 -2.75 -19.97
C MET A 211 -2.56 -2.52 -20.28
N LYS A 212 -3.17 -3.30 -21.17
CA LYS A 212 -4.63 -3.25 -21.38
C LYS A 212 -5.40 -3.68 -20.12
N LEU A 213 -4.92 -4.70 -19.39
CA LEU A 213 -5.51 -5.11 -18.12
C LEU A 213 -5.39 -4.01 -17.06
N LEU A 214 -4.22 -3.38 -16.96
CA LEU A 214 -4.00 -2.26 -16.04
C LEU A 214 -4.92 -1.07 -16.36
N GLU A 215 -5.01 -0.66 -17.62
CA GLU A 215 -5.88 0.45 -18.02
C GLU A 215 -7.36 0.15 -17.73
N LYS A 216 -7.83 -1.08 -18.02
CA LYS A 216 -9.18 -1.49 -17.66
C LYS A 216 -9.40 -1.41 -16.14
N PHE A 217 -8.49 -1.93 -15.35
CA PHE A 217 -8.57 -1.91 -13.89
C PHE A 217 -8.63 -0.48 -13.34
N LYS A 218 -7.78 0.40 -13.85
CA LYS A 218 -7.78 1.82 -13.49
C LYS A 218 -9.11 2.48 -13.83
N ASN A 219 -9.65 2.23 -15.04
CA ASN A 219 -10.93 2.79 -15.48
C ASN A 219 -12.12 2.26 -14.63
N ASP A 220 -12.14 0.97 -14.30
CA ASP A 220 -13.21 0.34 -13.51
C ASP A 220 -13.33 0.94 -12.10
N LEU A 221 -12.23 1.45 -11.53
CA LEU A 221 -12.17 2.01 -10.18
C LEU A 221 -11.87 3.52 -10.12
N GLY A 222 -11.64 4.18 -11.26
CA GLY A 222 -11.31 5.60 -11.33
C GLY A 222 -9.91 5.92 -10.75
N LEU A 223 -8.94 5.04 -10.97
CA LEU A 223 -7.58 5.14 -10.43
C LEU A 223 -6.65 5.87 -11.40
N THR A 224 -5.67 6.58 -10.84
CA THR A 224 -4.53 7.17 -11.55
C THR A 224 -3.25 6.49 -11.07
N ASP A 225 -2.38 6.11 -12.01
CA ASP A 225 -1.05 5.60 -11.73
C ASP A 225 -0.13 6.77 -11.40
N ILE A 226 0.51 6.75 -10.22
CA ILE A 226 1.38 7.84 -9.78
C ILE A 226 2.72 7.86 -10.51
N PHE A 227 3.16 6.72 -11.07
CA PHE A 227 4.43 6.61 -11.79
C PHE A 227 4.32 6.89 -13.29
N LYS A 228 3.11 7.17 -13.81
CA LYS A 228 2.90 7.44 -15.25
C LYS A 228 3.80 8.54 -15.80
N ASP A 229 4.07 9.57 -14.99
CA ASP A 229 4.85 10.74 -15.36
C ASP A 229 6.23 10.80 -14.67
N ILE A 230 6.57 9.80 -13.84
CA ILE A 230 7.87 9.69 -13.18
C ILE A 230 8.77 8.82 -14.05
N LYS A 231 9.93 9.35 -14.42
CA LYS A 231 10.95 8.56 -15.11
C LYS A 231 11.54 7.55 -14.11
N ILE A 232 11.08 6.32 -14.20
CA ILE A 232 11.71 5.17 -13.56
C ILE A 232 12.79 4.66 -14.53
N ASP A 233 13.90 4.17 -14.00
CA ASP A 233 15.01 3.65 -14.81
C ASP A 233 14.49 2.65 -15.86
N GLU A 234 14.75 2.92 -17.15
CA GLU A 234 14.27 2.10 -18.26
C GLU A 234 14.82 0.67 -18.28
N LYS A 235 15.78 0.36 -17.40
CA LYS A 235 16.46 -0.93 -17.36
C LYS A 235 15.58 -2.08 -16.94
N TRP A 236 14.55 -1.85 -16.13
CA TRP A 236 13.68 -2.91 -15.63
C TRP A 236 12.22 -2.68 -16.01
N SER A 237 11.44 -3.76 -16.01
CA SER A 237 10.00 -3.71 -16.24
C SER A 237 9.31 -3.42 -14.91
N ILE A 238 8.44 -2.42 -14.88
CA ILE A 238 7.61 -2.15 -13.70
C ILE A 238 6.63 -3.29 -13.54
N LEU A 239 6.57 -3.87 -12.35
CA LEU A 239 5.61 -4.88 -11.89
C LEU A 239 4.84 -4.38 -10.67
N ASP A 240 5.47 -3.50 -9.90
CA ASP A 240 4.97 -2.89 -8.67
C ASP A 240 4.32 -1.56 -8.97
N TYR A 241 3.12 -1.36 -8.47
CA TYR A 241 2.30 -0.19 -8.79
C TYR A 241 1.78 0.49 -7.53
N ILE A 242 1.60 1.81 -7.62
CA ILE A 242 0.83 2.61 -6.68
C ILE A 242 -0.20 3.39 -7.48
N LEU A 243 -1.47 3.04 -7.27
CA LEU A 243 -2.61 3.61 -7.96
C LEU A 243 -3.48 4.36 -6.95
N ILE A 244 -3.89 5.58 -7.25
CA ILE A 244 -4.68 6.42 -6.34
C ILE A 244 -5.99 6.88 -6.96
N ARG A 245 -7.00 7.05 -6.12
CA ARG A 245 -8.27 7.71 -6.43
C ARG A 245 -8.61 8.70 -5.34
N GLN A 246 -9.04 9.89 -5.73
CA GLN A 246 -9.52 10.92 -4.83
C GLN A 246 -10.83 10.51 -4.16
N GLY A 247 -11.06 10.96 -2.93
CA GLY A 247 -12.32 10.84 -2.23
C GLY A 247 -13.09 12.16 -2.18
N LYS A 248 -14.28 12.12 -1.61
CA LYS A 248 -15.09 13.33 -1.42
C LYS A 248 -14.67 14.11 -0.18
N GLU A 249 -14.24 13.41 0.86
CA GLU A 249 -13.90 13.98 2.16
C GLU A 249 -12.38 14.09 2.39
N ILE A 250 -11.62 13.26 1.68
CA ILE A 250 -10.16 13.25 1.72
C ILE A 250 -9.63 13.44 0.30
N ASN A 251 -8.75 14.41 0.14
CA ASN A 251 -7.97 14.62 -1.07
C ASN A 251 -6.54 14.11 -0.85
N LEU A 252 -6.07 13.29 -1.79
CA LEU A 252 -4.73 12.69 -1.81
C LEU A 252 -3.84 13.46 -2.78
N SER A 253 -2.88 14.24 -2.29
CA SER A 253 -1.95 14.98 -3.13
C SER A 253 -0.56 14.37 -3.06
N VAL A 254 -0.04 13.87 -4.18
CA VAL A 254 1.32 13.33 -4.26
C VAL A 254 2.32 14.47 -4.07
N VAL A 255 3.20 14.36 -3.09
CA VAL A 255 4.30 15.30 -2.80
C VAL A 255 5.55 14.82 -3.51
N SER A 256 5.93 13.57 -3.30
CA SER A 256 7.04 12.90 -3.97
C SER A 256 6.79 11.40 -4.06
N ALA A 257 7.41 10.75 -5.02
CA ALA A 257 7.39 9.30 -5.18
C ALA A 257 8.61 8.84 -5.97
N GLY A 258 9.06 7.62 -5.73
CA GLY A 258 10.21 7.04 -6.42
C GLY A 258 10.65 5.72 -5.82
N GLU A 259 11.89 5.35 -6.09
CA GLU A 259 12.60 4.24 -5.48
C GLU A 259 13.42 4.74 -4.28
N ASP A 260 13.33 4.05 -3.16
CA ASP A 260 14.23 4.26 -2.04
C ASP A 260 15.50 3.41 -2.21
N GLU A 261 16.53 4.03 -2.78
CA GLU A 261 17.82 3.40 -3.05
C GLU A 261 18.58 2.97 -1.77
N SER A 262 18.09 3.32 -0.59
CA SER A 262 18.67 2.91 0.67
C SER A 262 18.40 1.44 1.04
N PHE A 263 17.50 0.76 0.30
CA PHE A 263 17.21 -0.67 0.50
C PHE A 263 18.29 -1.58 -0.09
N VAL A 264 19.51 -1.36 0.34
CA VAL A 264 20.71 -2.10 -0.10
C VAL A 264 21.56 -2.50 1.11
N THR A 265 22.36 -3.54 0.94
CA THR A 265 23.55 -3.80 1.77
C THR A 265 24.77 -3.14 1.13
N GLU A 266 25.96 -3.32 1.69
CA GLU A 266 27.22 -2.89 1.06
C GLU A 266 27.48 -3.61 -0.28
N GLU A 267 26.88 -4.79 -0.50
CA GLU A 267 27.19 -5.66 -1.63
C GLU A 267 26.04 -5.81 -2.62
N SER A 268 24.76 -5.68 -2.15
CA SER A 268 23.59 -5.99 -3.01
C SER A 268 22.30 -5.31 -2.54
N PRO A 269 21.31 -5.18 -3.44
CA PRO A 269 19.94 -4.83 -3.05
C PRO A 269 19.34 -5.82 -2.03
N LEU A 270 18.41 -5.35 -1.20
CA LEU A 270 17.70 -6.17 -0.21
C LEU A 270 16.57 -7.02 -0.82
N SER A 271 16.26 -6.86 -2.10
CA SER A 271 15.31 -7.66 -2.89
C SER A 271 15.65 -7.55 -4.37
N ASP A 272 15.09 -8.42 -5.19
CA ASP A 272 15.09 -8.33 -6.65
C ASP A 272 14.03 -7.34 -7.20
N HIS A 273 13.21 -6.77 -6.29
CA HIS A 273 12.29 -5.68 -6.56
C HIS A 273 12.79 -4.36 -5.96
N PRO A 274 12.42 -3.20 -6.52
CA PRO A 274 12.72 -1.90 -5.93
C PRO A 274 11.82 -1.64 -4.72
N ALA A 275 12.35 -0.95 -3.71
CA ALA A 275 11.55 -0.38 -2.64
C ALA A 275 10.90 0.92 -3.13
N LEU A 276 9.61 0.91 -3.41
CA LEU A 276 8.90 2.10 -3.88
C LEU A 276 8.39 2.93 -2.69
N PHE A 277 8.60 4.24 -2.74
CA PHE A 277 8.03 5.15 -1.75
C PHE A 277 7.04 6.14 -2.37
N LEU A 278 6.11 6.58 -1.55
CA LEU A 278 5.17 7.67 -1.85
C LEU A 278 5.07 8.57 -0.62
N GLU A 279 5.34 9.85 -0.78
CA GLU A 279 4.97 10.89 0.17
C GLU A 279 3.64 11.52 -0.26
N LEU A 280 2.65 11.40 0.59
CA LEU A 280 1.26 11.73 0.30
C LEU A 280 0.73 12.74 1.31
N LEU A 281 0.35 13.92 0.83
CA LEU A 281 -0.34 14.91 1.64
C LEU A 281 -1.83 14.58 1.70
N ILE A 282 -2.35 14.37 2.91
CA ILE A 282 -3.77 14.15 3.18
C ILE A 282 -4.42 15.48 3.56
N LYS A 283 -5.43 15.89 2.78
CA LYS A 283 -6.27 17.07 3.04
C LYS A 283 -7.70 16.62 3.33
N GLU A 284 -8.17 16.93 4.53
CA GLU A 284 -9.51 16.65 5.03
C GLU A 284 -10.44 17.86 4.99
#